data_78fb7674e9385e9aa4c6876d55c7c78b
#
_entry.id   78fb7674e9385e9aa4c6876d55c7c78b
#
_cell.length_a   1.000
_cell.length_b   1.000
_cell.length_c   1.000
_cell.angle_alpha   90.00
_cell.angle_beta   90.00
_cell.angle_gamma   90.00
#
_symmetry.space_group_name_H-M   'P 1'
#
loop_
_entity.id
_entity.type
_entity.pdbx_description
1 polymer ?
#
loop_
_entity_poly.entity_id
_entity_poly.type
_entity_poly.pdbx_seq_one_letter_code
_entity_poly.pdbx_strand_id
1 'polypeptide(L)'
;MKVRQTCVRFEMPKDNVKILDKVVFFHFGKQEASVPKSKLEIRDCDSDNHKYIIYIWKWVLMKTPILADNVEIKKEFCVEKDFSLCDIEETKQK
;
A
#
# COMPACT_ATOMS: atom_id res chain seq x y z
N MET A 1 -1.27 -25.65 6.20
CA MET A 1 -1.20 -25.24 4.79
C MET A 1 -0.84 -23.77 4.69
N LYS A 2 0.12 -23.45 3.86
CA LYS A 2 0.52 -22.07 3.65
C LYS A 2 -0.20 -21.50 2.46
N VAL A 3 -0.71 -20.29 2.60
CA VAL A 3 -1.41 -19.60 1.52
C VAL A 3 -0.57 -18.40 1.12
N ARG A 4 -0.31 -18.29 -0.18
CA ARG A 4 0.43 -17.15 -0.70
C ARG A 4 -0.51 -16.04 -1.09
N GLN A 5 -0.08 -14.83 -0.83
CA GLN A 5 -0.82 -13.63 -1.21
C GLN A 5 0.14 -12.67 -1.90
N THR A 6 -0.40 -11.91 -2.83
CA THR A 6 0.38 -10.91 -3.53
C THR A 6 0.22 -9.56 -2.83
N CYS A 7 1.34 -8.96 -2.53
CA CYS A 7 1.42 -7.61 -1.99
C CYS A 7 1.97 -6.70 -3.07
N VAL A 8 1.43 -5.51 -3.20
CA VAL A 8 1.91 -4.53 -4.17
C VAL A 8 2.43 -3.31 -3.45
N ARG A 9 3.38 -2.63 -4.10
CA ARG A 9 3.95 -1.39 -3.59
C ARG A 9 3.66 -0.27 -4.57
N PHE A 10 3.27 0.87 -4.02
CA PHE A 10 3.17 2.09 -4.81
C PHE A 10 3.57 3.28 -3.95
N GLU A 11 3.75 4.42 -4.59
CA GLU A 11 4.13 5.65 -3.92
C GLU A 11 3.01 6.67 -4.05
N MET A 12 2.83 7.47 -3.01
CA MET A 12 1.82 8.51 -3.00
C MET A 12 2.39 9.79 -2.39
N PRO A 13 2.09 10.95 -2.96
CA PRO A 13 2.44 12.22 -2.30
C PRO A 13 1.74 12.29 -0.94
N LYS A 14 2.47 12.76 0.07
CA LYS A 14 1.92 12.84 1.41
C LYS A 14 0.69 13.72 1.49
N ASP A 15 0.62 14.75 0.65
CA ASP A 15 -0.52 15.66 0.63
C ASP A 15 -1.81 14.99 0.16
N ASN A 16 -1.69 13.85 -0.50
CA ASN A 16 -2.85 13.11 -0.99
C ASN A 16 -3.26 11.97 -0.06
N VAL A 17 -2.60 11.84 1.09
CA VAL A 17 -2.84 10.74 2.01
C VAL A 17 -3.19 11.33 3.37
N LYS A 18 -4.32 10.90 3.92
CA LYS A 18 -4.72 11.29 5.27
C LYS A 18 -4.80 10.04 6.14
N ILE A 19 -3.93 9.97 7.13
CA ILE A 19 -3.84 8.82 8.02
C ILE A 19 -4.64 9.12 9.27
N LEU A 20 -5.67 8.32 9.50
CA LEU A 20 -6.47 8.42 10.71
C LEU A 20 -6.20 7.21 11.59
N ASP A 21 -6.91 7.11 12.70
CA ASP A 21 -6.66 6.08 13.69
C ASP A 21 -6.87 4.67 13.12
N LYS A 22 -7.94 4.46 12.37
CA LYS A 22 -8.30 3.13 11.88
C LYS A 22 -8.43 3.04 10.37
N VAL A 23 -8.28 4.15 9.67
CA VAL A 23 -8.50 4.20 8.23
C VAL A 23 -7.54 5.19 7.61
N VAL A 24 -7.19 4.94 6.36
CA VAL A 24 -6.34 5.84 5.57
C VAL A 24 -7.14 6.26 4.35
N PHE A 25 -7.20 7.56 4.10
CA PHE A 25 -7.88 8.13 2.94
C PHE A 25 -6.85 8.55 1.90
N PHE A 26 -7.19 8.28 0.65
CA PHE A 26 -6.39 8.69 -0.50
C PHE A 26 -7.23 9.62 -1.35
N HIS A 27 -6.68 10.78 -1.68
CA HIS A 27 -7.40 11.80 -2.43
C HIS A 27 -6.83 11.93 -3.84
N PHE A 28 -7.70 11.89 -4.82
CA PHE A 28 -7.34 11.99 -6.23
C PHE A 28 -8.23 13.03 -6.89
N GLY A 29 -7.90 14.31 -6.66
CA GLY A 29 -8.77 15.38 -7.15
C GLY A 29 -10.13 15.31 -6.50
N LYS A 30 -11.16 15.02 -7.29
CA LYS A 30 -12.52 14.93 -6.79
C LYS A 30 -12.88 13.54 -6.27
N GLN A 31 -11.98 12.57 -6.45
CA GLN A 31 -12.24 11.21 -6.01
C GLN A 31 -11.50 10.94 -4.70
N GLU A 32 -12.06 10.03 -3.93
CA GLU A 32 -11.47 9.65 -2.66
C GLU A 32 -11.64 8.16 -2.46
N ALA A 33 -10.60 7.51 -1.97
CA ALA A 33 -10.64 6.11 -1.62
C ALA A 33 -10.25 5.96 -0.15
N SER A 34 -10.78 4.95 0.51
CA SER A 34 -10.41 4.65 1.88
C SER A 34 -10.05 3.18 2.03
N VAL A 35 -9.07 2.92 2.88
CA VAL A 35 -8.60 1.56 3.14
C VAL A 35 -8.42 1.42 4.65
N PRO A 36 -8.90 0.34 5.26
CA PRO A 36 -8.65 0.11 6.68
C PRO A 36 -7.15 0.06 6.94
N LYS A 37 -6.72 0.71 8.00
CA LYS A 37 -5.31 0.81 8.32
C LYS A 37 -4.65 -0.55 8.53
N SER A 38 -5.42 -1.53 8.96
CA SER A 38 -4.91 -2.89 9.17
C SER A 38 -4.63 -3.64 7.87
N LYS A 39 -5.03 -3.10 6.73
CA LYS A 39 -4.87 -3.77 5.44
C LYS A 39 -3.74 -3.22 4.60
N LEU A 40 -2.98 -2.27 5.14
CA LEU A 40 -1.85 -1.70 4.41
C LEU A 40 -0.75 -1.31 5.38
N GLU A 41 0.42 -1.04 4.82
CA GLU A 41 1.57 -0.55 5.57
C GLU A 41 2.07 0.71 4.89
N ILE A 42 2.29 1.77 5.66
CA ILE A 42 2.79 3.05 5.15
C ILE A 42 4.16 3.30 5.74
N ARG A 43 5.11 3.62 4.88
CA ARG A 43 6.47 3.96 5.27
C ARG A 43 6.89 5.25 4.60
N ASP A 44 7.84 5.95 5.23
CA ASP A 44 8.42 7.12 4.61
C ASP A 44 9.31 6.70 3.45
N CYS A 45 9.32 7.52 2.40
CA CYS A 45 10.20 7.28 1.26
C CYS A 45 11.55 7.93 1.55
N ASP A 46 12.61 7.12 1.59
CA ASP A 46 13.95 7.62 1.90
C ASP A 46 14.49 8.58 0.85
N SER A 47 14.11 8.36 -0.41
CA SER A 47 14.62 9.18 -1.50
C SER A 47 13.79 10.44 -1.73
N ASP A 48 12.60 10.53 -1.13
CA ASP A 48 11.71 11.68 -1.33
C ASP A 48 10.81 11.80 -0.11
N ASN A 49 11.11 12.78 0.76
CA ASN A 49 10.36 12.95 2.00
C ASN A 49 9.00 13.62 1.79
N HIS A 50 8.62 13.89 0.54
CA HIS A 50 7.28 14.36 0.20
C HIS A 50 6.35 13.23 -0.19
N LYS A 51 6.83 11.99 -0.14
CA LYS A 51 6.04 10.82 -0.54
C LYS A 51 6.04 9.76 0.54
N TYR A 52 4.99 8.96 0.52
CA TYR A 52 4.93 7.71 1.28
C TYR A 52 5.14 6.53 0.34
N ILE A 53 5.74 5.47 0.86
CA ILE A 53 5.75 4.17 0.21
C ILE A 53 4.65 3.35 0.87
N ILE A 54 3.76 2.78 0.06
CA ILE A 54 2.60 2.08 0.56
C ILE A 54 2.61 0.64 0.06
N TYR A 55 2.45 -0.28 1.01
CA TYR A 55 2.32 -1.72 0.73
C TYR A 55 0.90 -2.12 1.04
N ILE A 56 0.25 -2.79 0.10
CA ILE A 56 -1.13 -3.20 0.26
C ILE A 56 -1.31 -4.58 -0.39
N TRP A 57 -2.17 -5.40 0.20
CA TRP A 57 -2.50 -6.68 -0.41
C TRP A 57 -3.20 -6.41 -1.74
N LYS A 58 -2.83 -7.18 -2.76
CA LYS A 58 -3.40 -6.98 -4.09
C LYS A 58 -4.92 -7.14 -4.09
N TRP A 59 -5.44 -8.11 -3.32
CA TRP A 59 -6.89 -8.30 -3.28
C TRP A 59 -7.62 -7.11 -2.67
N VAL A 60 -6.99 -6.42 -1.72
CA VAL A 60 -7.57 -5.21 -1.13
C VAL A 60 -7.59 -4.09 -2.18
N LEU A 61 -6.49 -3.93 -2.90
CA LEU A 61 -6.40 -2.93 -3.96
C LEU A 61 -7.46 -3.17 -5.03
N MET A 62 -7.65 -4.42 -5.42
CA MET A 62 -8.63 -4.77 -6.45
C MET A 62 -10.06 -4.48 -6.00
N LYS A 63 -10.32 -4.46 -4.70
CA LYS A 63 -11.64 -4.11 -4.17
C LYS A 63 -11.81 -2.62 -3.96
N THR A 64 -10.81 -1.83 -4.28
CA THR A 64 -10.86 -0.38 -4.14
C THR A 64 -10.56 0.25 -5.49
N PRO A 65 -11.55 0.26 -6.41
CA PRO A 65 -11.30 0.65 -7.81
C PRO A 65 -10.74 2.07 -7.96
N ILE A 66 -11.19 3.01 -7.14
CA ILE A 66 -10.70 4.38 -7.24
C ILE A 66 -9.19 4.41 -6.96
N LEU A 67 -8.74 3.66 -5.97
CA LEU A 67 -7.33 3.58 -5.67
C LEU A 67 -6.57 2.86 -6.78
N ALA A 68 -7.08 1.71 -7.21
CA ALA A 68 -6.42 0.91 -8.24
C ALA A 68 -6.26 1.68 -9.54
N ASP A 69 -7.25 2.50 -9.90
CA ASP A 69 -7.23 3.23 -11.16
C ASP A 69 -6.30 4.44 -11.13
N ASN A 70 -5.92 4.91 -9.94
CA ASN A 70 -5.18 6.16 -9.81
C ASN A 70 -3.74 5.98 -9.32
N VAL A 71 -3.32 4.76 -9.01
CA VAL A 71 -1.95 4.52 -8.55
C VAL A 71 -1.21 3.67 -9.56
N GLU A 72 0.11 3.85 -9.60
CA GLU A 72 0.98 3.06 -10.43
C GLU A 72 1.72 2.06 -9.56
N ILE A 73 1.48 0.79 -9.80
CA ILE A 73 2.13 -0.27 -9.04
C ILE A 73 3.60 -0.33 -9.44
N LYS A 74 4.49 -0.12 -8.47
CA LYS A 74 5.92 -0.12 -8.71
C LYS A 74 6.53 -1.51 -8.56
N LYS A 75 5.94 -2.35 -7.75
CA LYS A 75 6.49 -3.67 -7.49
C LYS A 75 5.43 -4.59 -6.91
N GLU A 76 5.54 -5.87 -7.22
CA GLU A 76 4.65 -6.89 -6.64
C GLU A 76 5.50 -7.93 -5.93
N PHE A 77 5.02 -8.39 -4.79
CA PHE A 77 5.68 -9.41 -3.99
C PHE A 77 4.71 -10.55 -3.74
N CYS A 78 5.22 -11.76 -3.80
CA CYS A 78 4.44 -12.91 -3.37
C CYS A 78 4.92 -13.28 -1.97
N VAL A 79 4.05 -13.16 -0.97
CA VAL A 79 4.41 -13.46 0.41
C VAL A 79 3.50 -14.53 0.96
N GLU A 80 3.99 -15.24 1.96
CA GLU A 80 3.18 -16.25 2.61
C GLU A 80 2.24 -15.61 3.61
N LYS A 81 1.14 -16.30 3.88
CA LYS A 81 0.09 -15.76 4.70
C LYS A 81 0.53 -15.34 6.09
N ASP A 82 1.51 -16.07 6.65
CA ASP A 82 1.93 -15.81 8.02
C ASP A 82 2.69 -14.49 8.18
N PHE A 83 3.15 -13.89 7.08
CA PHE A 83 3.83 -12.62 7.15
C PHE A 83 2.83 -11.48 7.22
N SER A 84 3.12 -10.50 8.05
CA SER A 84 2.40 -9.25 8.01
C SER A 84 3.06 -8.32 7.00
N LEU A 85 2.35 -7.28 6.58
CA LEU A 85 2.92 -6.33 5.62
C LEU A 85 4.13 -5.61 6.19
N CYS A 86 4.15 -5.38 7.50
CA CYS A 86 5.27 -4.67 8.10
C CYS A 86 6.56 -5.50 8.15
N ASP A 87 6.47 -6.80 7.87
CA ASP A 87 7.64 -7.68 7.82
C ASP A 87 8.31 -7.71 6.45
N ILE A 88 7.78 -7.00 5.47
CA ILE A 88 8.33 -6.99 4.13
C ILE A 88 9.64 -6.20 4.12
N GLU A 89 10.69 -6.84 3.59
CA GLU A 89 12.00 -6.21 3.50
C GLU A 89 12.51 -6.29 2.08
N GLU A 90 12.37 -5.19 1.36
CA GLU A 90 12.78 -5.15 -0.04
C GLU A 90 14.29 -5.31 -0.20
N THR A 91 15.06 -4.85 0.79
CA THR A 91 16.51 -4.90 0.69
C THR A 91 17.06 -6.32 0.63
N LYS A 92 16.26 -7.30 1.02
CA LYS A 92 16.66 -8.70 0.94
C LYS A 92 16.31 -9.35 -0.37
N GLN A 93 15.69 -8.63 -1.26
CA GLN A 93 15.36 -9.13 -2.58
C GLN A 93 16.63 -9.23 -3.42
N LYS A 94 16.93 -10.38 -3.88
CA LYS A 94 18.13 -10.60 -4.69
C LYS A 94 17.78 -11.12 -6.04
#